data_288d55ac62d05995fe058de927599627
#
_entry.id   288d55ac62d05995fe058de927599627
#
_cell.length_a   1.000
_cell.length_b   1.000
_cell.length_c   1.000
_cell.angle_alpha   90.00
_cell.angle_beta   90.00
_cell.angle_gamma   90.00
#
_symmetry.space_group_name_H-M   'P 1'
#
loop_
_entity.id
_entity.type
_entity.pdbx_description
1 polymer ?
#
loop_
_entity_poly.entity_id
_entity_poly.type
_entity_poly.pdbx_seq_one_letter_code
_entity_poly.pdbx_strand_id
1 'polypeptide(L)'
;ILASVGVVAYNGYTTSAQRSAAASNHNSVVKWIQNEYQKCSIGEKTAMNANLTCVDDADLPADAAAVAAATIKSQQATTAKMNNPYTKTAAVQNTGTAVPTICSTTNRGQIVITTDSDNVVVTTCQAAKDGDTTNLLSDTIALN
;
A
#
# COMPACT_ATOMS: atom_id res chain seq x y z
N ILE A 1 13.44 -40.47 0.29
CA ILE A 1 12.84 -39.97 1.54
C ILE A 1 13.39 -38.55 1.88
N LEU A 2 14.69 -38.28 1.66
CA LEU A 2 15.28 -36.94 1.97
C LEU A 2 14.78 -35.83 1.05
N ALA A 3 14.40 -36.10 -0.19
CA ALA A 3 13.92 -35.05 -1.12
C ALA A 3 12.54 -34.48 -0.74
N SER A 4 11.67 -35.24 -0.11
CA SER A 4 10.31 -34.77 0.27
C SER A 4 10.33 -33.80 1.43
N VAL A 5 11.27 -33.90 2.35
CA VAL A 5 11.41 -32.96 3.50
C VAL A 5 11.92 -31.63 3.04
N GLY A 6 12.84 -31.57 2.09
CA GLY A 6 13.39 -30.32 1.55
C GLY A 6 12.35 -29.45 0.82
N VAL A 7 11.42 -30.05 0.08
CA VAL A 7 10.37 -29.32 -0.65
C VAL A 7 9.39 -28.62 0.30
N VAL A 8 8.98 -29.30 1.37
CA VAL A 8 8.03 -28.71 2.34
C VAL A 8 8.67 -27.53 3.10
N ALA A 9 9.93 -27.68 3.51
CA ALA A 9 10.66 -26.60 4.20
C ALA A 9 10.89 -25.40 3.27
N TYR A 10 11.22 -25.62 2.01
CA TYR A 10 11.42 -24.56 1.02
C TYR A 10 10.11 -23.78 0.73
N ASN A 11 8.99 -24.47 0.57
CA ASN A 11 7.69 -23.83 0.36
C ASN A 11 7.26 -22.98 1.57
N GLY A 12 7.49 -23.46 2.79
CA GLY A 12 7.23 -22.70 4.02
C GLY A 12 8.06 -21.42 4.11
N TYR A 13 9.34 -21.50 3.76
CA TYR A 13 10.24 -20.36 3.76
C TYR A 13 9.86 -19.29 2.72
N THR A 14 9.53 -19.70 1.49
CA THR A 14 9.12 -18.77 0.43
C THR A 14 7.82 -18.05 0.77
N THR A 15 6.85 -18.76 1.35
CA THR A 15 5.58 -18.15 1.79
C THR A 15 5.79 -17.13 2.90
N SER A 16 6.65 -17.44 3.87
CA SER A 16 7.00 -16.51 4.96
C SER A 16 7.72 -15.27 4.44
N ALA A 17 8.66 -15.45 3.50
CA ALA A 17 9.38 -14.35 2.87
C ALA A 17 8.43 -13.43 2.08
N GLN A 18 7.50 -13.98 1.32
CA GLN A 18 6.50 -13.21 0.57
C GLN A 18 5.57 -12.43 1.49
N ARG A 19 5.14 -13.04 2.61
CA ARG A 19 4.34 -12.37 3.64
C ARG A 19 5.10 -11.18 4.23
N SER A 20 6.35 -11.38 4.63
CA SER A 20 7.19 -10.31 5.19
C SER A 20 7.43 -9.20 4.18
N ALA A 21 7.62 -9.53 2.91
CA ALA A 21 7.77 -8.55 1.84
C ALA A 21 6.48 -7.74 1.61
N ALA A 22 5.31 -8.37 1.66
CA ALA A 22 4.02 -7.66 1.56
C ALA A 22 3.80 -6.69 2.72
N ALA A 23 4.13 -7.11 3.96
CA ALA A 23 4.06 -6.23 5.12
C ALA A 23 5.07 -5.07 5.04
N SER A 24 6.29 -5.33 4.56
CA SER A 24 7.29 -4.28 4.33
C SER A 24 6.84 -3.27 3.29
N ASN A 25 6.24 -3.74 2.19
CA ASN A 25 5.66 -2.88 1.16
C ASN A 25 4.56 -1.98 1.72
N HIS A 26 3.66 -2.53 2.52
CA HIS A 26 2.60 -1.78 3.20
C HIS A 26 3.20 -0.64 4.05
N ASN A 27 4.10 -0.97 4.96
CA ASN A 27 4.75 0.01 5.83
C ASN A 27 5.52 1.09 5.04
N SER A 28 6.12 0.71 3.92
CA SER A 28 6.84 1.65 3.05
C SER A 28 5.89 2.66 2.41
N VAL A 29 4.71 2.21 1.94
CA VAL A 29 3.69 3.09 1.36
C VAL A 29 3.12 4.03 2.42
N VAL A 30 2.78 3.53 3.61
CA VAL A 30 2.27 4.35 4.72
C VAL A 30 3.26 5.47 5.07
N LYS A 31 4.53 5.12 5.30
CA LYS A 31 5.57 6.10 5.62
C LYS A 31 5.81 7.08 4.47
N TRP A 32 5.77 6.60 3.24
CA TRP A 32 5.95 7.45 2.07
C TRP A 32 4.82 8.49 1.97
N ILE A 33 3.55 8.09 2.17
CA ILE A 33 2.41 9.02 2.18
C ILE A 33 2.61 10.07 3.27
N GLN A 34 2.94 9.67 4.49
CA GLN A 34 3.18 10.59 5.60
C GLN A 34 4.28 11.60 5.29
N ASN A 35 5.42 11.14 4.78
CA ASN A 35 6.56 12.01 4.44
C ASN A 35 6.24 12.96 3.29
N GLU A 36 5.58 12.48 2.25
CA GLU A 36 5.19 13.30 1.11
C GLU A 36 4.13 14.35 1.49
N TYR A 37 3.18 13.97 2.34
CA TYR A 37 2.16 14.88 2.84
C TYR A 37 2.76 16.00 3.70
N GLN A 38 3.76 15.68 4.53
CA GLN A 38 4.46 16.70 5.33
C GLN A 38 5.17 17.76 4.49
N LYS A 39 5.49 17.51 3.23
CA LYS A 39 6.05 18.53 2.33
C LYS A 39 5.09 19.69 2.14
N CYS A 40 3.80 19.43 2.05
CA CYS A 40 2.79 20.50 1.99
C CYS A 40 2.78 21.33 3.27
N SER A 41 2.92 20.72 4.43
CA SER A 41 2.92 21.42 5.73
C SER A 41 4.13 22.35 5.91
N ILE A 42 5.24 22.10 5.22
CA ILE A 42 6.44 22.95 5.28
C ILE A 42 6.52 23.96 4.11
N GLY A 43 5.44 24.12 3.33
CA GLY A 43 5.33 25.13 2.28
C GLY A 43 5.82 24.71 0.90
N GLU A 44 6.03 23.41 0.65
CA GLU A 44 6.28 22.93 -0.72
C GLU A 44 5.00 23.08 -1.55
N LYS A 45 5.15 23.51 -2.82
CA LYS A 45 4.00 23.72 -3.71
C LYS A 45 3.43 22.41 -4.25
N THR A 46 4.24 21.37 -4.30
CA THR A 46 3.84 20.06 -4.82
C THR A 46 4.47 18.94 -4.01
N ALA A 47 3.76 17.83 -3.88
CA ALA A 47 4.23 16.61 -3.26
C ALA A 47 3.92 15.38 -4.16
N MET A 48 4.29 14.20 -3.74
CA MET A 48 3.97 12.94 -4.41
C MET A 48 4.40 12.91 -5.89
N ASN A 49 5.67 13.25 -6.13
CA ASN A 49 6.25 13.35 -7.49
C ASN A 49 5.48 14.35 -8.38
N ALA A 50 5.07 15.48 -7.84
CA ALA A 50 4.25 16.51 -8.48
C ALA A 50 2.83 16.06 -8.89
N ASN A 51 2.35 14.92 -8.36
CA ASN A 51 0.97 14.48 -8.56
C ASN A 51 -0.02 15.07 -7.56
N LEU A 52 0.47 15.68 -6.47
CA LEU A 52 -0.31 16.40 -5.48
C LEU A 52 0.08 17.87 -5.52
N THR A 53 -0.88 18.76 -5.68
CA THR A 53 -0.70 20.21 -5.48
C THR A 53 -1.02 20.54 -4.04
N CYS A 54 -0.07 21.14 -3.34
CA CYS A 54 -0.29 21.67 -2.00
C CYS A 54 -1.00 23.01 -2.12
N VAL A 55 -1.96 23.30 -1.26
CA VAL A 55 -2.70 24.55 -1.28
C VAL A 55 -1.90 25.61 -0.53
N ASP A 56 -1.73 26.79 -1.15
CA ASP A 56 -0.87 27.88 -0.61
C ASP A 56 -1.45 28.59 0.63
N ASP A 57 -2.67 28.30 1.06
CA ASP A 57 -3.29 28.90 2.24
C ASP A 57 -3.18 27.99 3.46
N ALA A 58 -2.90 28.60 4.61
CA ALA A 58 -2.68 27.95 5.90
C ALA A 58 -3.86 27.10 6.43
N ASP A 59 -4.94 27.03 5.69
CA ASP A 59 -6.08 26.16 5.90
C ASP A 59 -6.00 24.92 4.99
N LEU A 60 -4.96 24.16 5.18
CA LEU A 60 -4.82 22.72 4.88
C LEU A 60 -5.85 22.04 3.98
N PRO A 61 -5.54 20.84 3.75
CA PRO A 61 -4.62 20.20 2.82
C PRO A 61 -5.37 19.70 1.59
N ALA A 62 -4.65 19.20 0.67
CA ALA A 62 -5.24 18.37 -0.35
C ALA A 62 -6.23 17.38 0.30
N ASP A 63 -7.48 17.43 -0.10
CA ASP A 63 -8.53 16.47 0.22
C ASP A 63 -7.97 15.04 0.25
N ALA A 64 -8.39 14.23 1.22
CA ALA A 64 -7.94 12.85 1.35
C ALA A 64 -8.06 12.08 0.04
N ALA A 65 -9.11 12.35 -0.76
CA ALA A 65 -9.27 11.77 -2.08
C ALA A 65 -8.15 12.19 -3.05
N ALA A 66 -7.72 13.45 -3.03
CA ALA A 66 -6.61 13.94 -3.84
C ALA A 66 -5.28 13.29 -3.42
N VAL A 67 -5.03 13.16 -2.12
CA VAL A 67 -3.85 12.46 -1.57
C VAL A 67 -3.84 11.00 -1.98
N ALA A 68 -4.96 10.29 -1.85
CA ALA A 68 -5.08 8.90 -2.25
C ALA A 68 -4.83 8.71 -3.75
N ALA A 69 -5.46 9.53 -4.59
CA ALA A 69 -5.29 9.49 -6.05
C ALA A 69 -3.85 9.80 -6.47
N ALA A 70 -3.23 10.82 -5.89
CA ALA A 70 -1.83 11.20 -6.14
C ALA A 70 -0.85 10.10 -5.71
N THR A 71 -1.13 9.44 -4.58
CA THR A 71 -0.35 8.29 -4.09
C THR A 71 -0.40 7.14 -5.10
N ILE A 72 -1.58 6.75 -5.52
CA ILE A 72 -1.76 5.65 -6.49
C ILE A 72 -1.00 5.96 -7.77
N LYS A 73 -1.19 7.17 -8.32
CA LYS A 73 -0.53 7.60 -9.54
C LYS A 73 0.99 7.59 -9.44
N SER A 74 1.53 8.07 -8.30
CA SER A 74 2.97 8.11 -8.05
C SER A 74 3.57 6.71 -7.88
N GLN A 75 2.89 5.83 -7.16
CA GLN A 75 3.37 4.46 -6.90
C GLN A 75 3.23 3.52 -8.10
N GLN A 76 2.38 3.87 -9.05
CA GLN A 76 2.23 3.12 -10.32
C GLN A 76 3.15 3.63 -11.44
N ALA A 77 3.77 4.79 -11.26
CA ALA A 77 4.77 5.28 -12.21
C ALA A 77 5.91 4.27 -12.37
N THR A 78 6.37 4.10 -13.60
CA THR A 78 7.35 3.07 -13.98
C THR A 78 8.65 3.12 -13.18
N THR A 79 9.02 4.28 -12.66
CA THR A 79 10.26 4.50 -11.90
C THR A 79 10.14 4.20 -10.40
N ALA A 80 8.92 4.21 -9.85
CA ALA A 80 8.67 4.01 -8.41
C ALA A 80 7.87 2.73 -8.12
N LYS A 81 7.70 1.88 -9.11
CA LYS A 81 6.81 0.73 -9.06
C LYS A 81 7.26 -0.29 -8.02
N MET A 82 6.50 -0.38 -6.95
CA MET A 82 6.61 -1.44 -5.96
C MET A 82 5.95 -2.72 -6.48
N ASN A 83 6.67 -3.83 -6.45
CA ASN A 83 6.16 -5.10 -6.94
C ASN A 83 5.46 -5.90 -5.85
N ASN A 84 4.31 -6.47 -6.21
CA ASN A 84 3.64 -7.46 -5.39
C ASN A 84 4.52 -8.72 -5.28
N PRO A 85 4.88 -9.18 -4.08
CA PRO A 85 5.79 -10.30 -3.90
C PRO A 85 5.23 -11.65 -4.41
N TYR A 86 3.91 -11.75 -4.59
CA TYR A 86 3.24 -12.96 -5.06
C TYR A 86 3.08 -13.02 -6.58
N THR A 87 2.68 -11.90 -7.20
CA THR A 87 2.33 -11.86 -8.63
C THR A 87 3.37 -11.16 -9.51
N LYS A 88 4.33 -10.43 -8.89
CA LYS A 88 5.33 -9.61 -9.57
C LYS A 88 4.75 -8.43 -10.39
N THR A 89 3.46 -8.18 -10.27
CA THR A 89 2.78 -7.00 -10.81
C THR A 89 2.92 -5.81 -9.86
N ALA A 90 2.35 -4.65 -10.22
CA ALA A 90 2.30 -3.50 -9.31
C ALA A 90 1.57 -3.87 -8.01
N ALA A 91 2.15 -3.56 -6.85
CA ALA A 91 1.54 -3.82 -5.56
C ALA A 91 0.36 -2.86 -5.31
N VAL A 92 0.54 -1.56 -5.60
CA VAL A 92 -0.50 -0.55 -5.42
C VAL A 92 -1.51 -0.65 -6.56
N GLN A 93 -2.79 -0.76 -6.22
CA GLN A 93 -3.88 -0.94 -7.17
C GLN A 93 -4.45 0.41 -7.65
N ASN A 94 -5.15 0.36 -8.78
CA ASN A 94 -5.83 1.53 -9.37
C ASN A 94 -6.97 2.04 -8.47
N THR A 95 -7.34 3.31 -8.68
CA THR A 95 -8.57 3.88 -8.12
C THR A 95 -9.79 3.03 -8.49
N GLY A 96 -10.69 2.85 -7.52
CA GLY A 96 -11.90 2.04 -7.72
C GLY A 96 -11.74 0.55 -7.41
N THR A 97 -10.54 0.09 -7.04
CA THR A 97 -10.37 -1.26 -6.49
C THR A 97 -11.07 -1.35 -5.14
N ALA A 98 -11.93 -2.35 -4.97
CA ALA A 98 -12.63 -2.55 -3.71
C ALA A 98 -11.64 -2.86 -2.58
N VAL A 99 -11.86 -2.26 -1.41
CA VAL A 99 -11.07 -2.55 -0.20
C VAL A 99 -11.29 -4.01 0.18
N PRO A 100 -10.23 -4.81 0.28
CA PRO A 100 -10.39 -6.18 0.73
C PRO A 100 -10.79 -6.22 2.20
N THR A 101 -11.89 -6.89 2.50
CA THR A 101 -12.31 -7.18 3.87
C THR A 101 -11.79 -8.53 4.36
N ILE A 102 -11.39 -9.37 3.41
CA ILE A 102 -10.80 -10.68 3.65
C ILE A 102 -9.62 -10.90 2.69
N CYS A 103 -8.63 -11.67 3.13
CA CYS A 103 -7.54 -12.11 2.29
C CYS A 103 -7.92 -13.32 1.46
N SER A 104 -7.52 -13.28 0.19
CA SER A 104 -7.71 -14.37 -0.77
C SER A 104 -6.47 -14.54 -1.64
N THR A 105 -6.42 -15.61 -2.41
CA THR A 105 -5.33 -15.84 -3.37
C THR A 105 -5.27 -14.79 -4.47
N THR A 106 -6.37 -14.09 -4.74
CA THR A 106 -6.46 -13.06 -5.78
C THR A 106 -5.99 -11.69 -5.32
N ASN A 107 -6.13 -11.35 -4.03
CA ASN A 107 -5.78 -10.02 -3.50
C ASN A 107 -4.51 -10.00 -2.63
N ARG A 108 -3.84 -11.15 -2.46
CA ARG A 108 -2.61 -11.24 -1.67
C ARG A 108 -1.50 -10.33 -2.22
N GLY A 109 -0.85 -9.59 -1.34
CA GLY A 109 0.21 -8.65 -1.68
C GLY A 109 -0.27 -7.38 -2.40
N GLN A 110 -1.56 -7.20 -2.60
CA GLN A 110 -2.15 -5.97 -3.11
C GLN A 110 -2.25 -4.93 -2.01
N ILE A 111 -1.94 -3.69 -2.37
CA ILE A 111 -2.10 -2.51 -1.53
C ILE A 111 -3.22 -1.68 -2.13
N VAL A 112 -4.29 -1.50 -1.40
CA VAL A 112 -5.44 -0.69 -1.78
C VAL A 112 -5.44 0.58 -0.94
N ILE A 113 -5.56 1.73 -1.59
CA ILE A 113 -5.57 3.04 -0.96
C ILE A 113 -6.95 3.65 -1.16
N THR A 114 -7.60 3.97 -0.08
CA THR A 114 -8.95 4.54 -0.04
C THR A 114 -9.02 5.71 0.93
N THR A 115 -10.18 6.28 1.07
CA THR A 115 -10.45 7.35 2.03
C THR A 115 -11.56 6.97 2.98
N ASP A 116 -11.47 7.44 4.21
CA ASP A 116 -12.53 7.40 5.21
C ASP A 116 -12.62 8.81 5.82
N SER A 117 -13.67 9.54 5.46
CA SER A 117 -13.81 10.97 5.79
C SER A 117 -12.57 11.76 5.33
N ASP A 118 -11.87 12.39 6.23
CA ASP A 118 -10.66 13.20 5.96
C ASP A 118 -9.36 12.39 6.10
N ASN A 119 -9.45 11.07 6.14
CA ASN A 119 -8.29 10.20 6.32
C ASN A 119 -7.99 9.40 5.07
N VAL A 120 -6.71 9.09 4.87
CA VAL A 120 -6.27 8.09 3.88
C VAL A 120 -6.12 6.74 4.57
N VAL A 121 -6.75 5.71 4.03
CA VAL A 121 -6.68 4.34 4.53
C VAL A 121 -5.87 3.48 3.57
N VAL A 122 -4.84 2.84 4.07
CA VAL A 122 -4.01 1.89 3.33
C VAL A 122 -4.31 0.49 3.83
N THR A 123 -4.78 -0.38 2.95
CA THR A 123 -5.13 -1.76 3.28
C THR A 123 -4.34 -2.75 2.43
N THR A 124 -3.79 -3.78 3.05
CA THR A 124 -2.97 -4.79 2.37
C THR A 124 -3.26 -6.19 2.89
N CYS A 125 -3.48 -7.12 1.98
CA CYS A 125 -3.51 -8.54 2.30
C CYS A 125 -2.09 -9.12 2.27
N GLN A 126 -1.52 -9.44 3.43
CA GLN A 126 -0.13 -9.92 3.53
C GLN A 126 0.05 -11.43 3.36
N ALA A 127 -1.02 -12.23 3.37
CA ALA A 127 -0.91 -13.68 3.26
C ALA A 127 -2.00 -14.29 2.37
N ALA A 128 -1.85 -15.56 2.08
CA ALA A 128 -2.51 -16.25 0.99
C ALA A 128 -3.57 -17.28 1.44
N LYS A 129 -4.11 -17.16 2.63
CA LYS A 129 -5.14 -18.10 3.05
C LYS A 129 -6.52 -17.49 2.76
N ASP A 130 -7.31 -18.17 1.96
CA ASP A 130 -8.66 -17.74 1.61
C ASP A 130 -9.55 -17.61 2.87
N GLY A 131 -10.26 -16.48 2.96
CA GLY A 131 -11.17 -16.20 4.06
C GLY A 131 -10.51 -15.75 5.37
N ASP A 132 -9.24 -15.41 5.36
CA ASP A 132 -8.47 -15.05 6.55
C ASP A 132 -8.39 -13.52 6.74
N THR A 133 -9.08 -13.00 7.75
CA THR A 133 -9.02 -11.59 8.13
C THR A 133 -7.78 -11.24 8.97
N THR A 134 -7.12 -12.22 9.57
CA THR A 134 -5.96 -11.98 10.46
C THR A 134 -4.70 -11.56 9.68
N ASN A 135 -4.69 -11.74 8.39
CA ASN A 135 -3.60 -11.35 7.49
C ASN A 135 -3.86 -10.03 6.76
N LEU A 136 -4.91 -9.31 7.12
CA LEU A 136 -5.22 -7.99 6.61
C LEU A 136 -4.52 -6.95 7.47
N LEU A 137 -3.66 -6.13 6.85
CA LEU A 137 -3.09 -4.93 7.44
C LEU A 137 -3.94 -3.75 7.02
N SER A 138 -4.24 -2.85 7.95
CA SER A 138 -4.95 -1.61 7.66
C SER A 138 -4.41 -0.50 8.54
N ASP A 139 -3.92 0.56 7.94
CA ASP A 139 -3.44 1.77 8.61
C ASP A 139 -4.23 2.98 8.12
N THR A 140 -4.58 3.85 9.05
CA THR A 140 -5.27 5.11 8.78
C THR A 140 -4.31 6.27 8.99
N ILE A 141 -4.19 7.13 8.00
CA ILE A 141 -3.36 8.33 8.03
C ILE A 141 -4.29 9.52 8.13
N ALA A 142 -4.29 10.18 9.29
CA ALA A 142 -5.02 11.42 9.49
C ALA A 142 -4.30 12.55 8.74
N LEU A 143 -5.07 13.35 7.99
CA LEU A 143 -4.61 14.53 7.29
C LEU A 143 -5.08 15.75 8.10
N ASN A 144 -4.34 16.11 9.14
CA ASN A 144 -4.64 17.26 10.02
C ASN A 144 -3.75 18.45 9.68
#